data_666538005d9733cef33bf2422fccc966
#
_entry.id   666538005d9733cef33bf2422fccc966
#
_cell.length_a   1.000
_cell.length_b   1.000
_cell.length_c   1.000
_cell.angle_alpha   90.00
_cell.angle_beta   90.00
_cell.angle_gamma   90.00
#
_symmetry.space_group_name_H-M   'P 1'
#
loop_
_entity.id
_entity.type
_entity.pdbx_description
1 polymer ?
#
loop_
_entity_poly.entity_id
_entity_poly.type
_entity_poly.pdbx_seq_one_letter_code
_entity_poly.pdbx_strand_id
1 'polypeptide(L)'
;MPNRAPYRTNPEETKEIQRQVQELLDKGYVRESLSPCAVPVILVPKKDGTWRMCVDCRAINNITIRYRHPIPRLDDMLDELSGAIVFSKVDLRSGYHQIRMKLGDEWKTAFKTKFGLYEWLVMPFGLTNAPSTFMRLMNEVLRAFIGKFVVVYFDDILIYSKSMDEHVDHMRAVFNALRDARLFGNLEKCTFCTDRVSFLGYVVTPQGIEVDQAKVEAIHGWPMPKTITQVRSFLGLAGFYRRFVKDFSTIAAPLNELTKKGVHFSWGKVQEHAFNVLKDKLTHAPLLQLPDFNKTFELECDASGI
;
A
#
# COMPACT_ATOMS: atom_id res chain seq x y z
N MET A 1 -0.79 -12.18 28.53
CA MET A 1 -1.38 -11.20 27.61
C MET A 1 -0.57 -9.91 27.65
N PRO A 2 -0.37 -9.19 26.53
CA PRO A 2 0.44 -7.99 26.56
C PRO A 2 -0.26 -6.88 27.34
N ASN A 3 0.45 -6.31 28.30
CA ASN A 3 0.01 -5.14 29.04
C ASN A 3 1.21 -4.19 29.15
N ARG A 4 1.36 -3.29 28.16
CA ARG A 4 2.48 -2.36 28.03
C ARG A 4 2.11 -1.00 28.62
N ALA A 5 3.07 -0.35 29.28
CA ALA A 5 2.90 1.01 29.76
C ALA A 5 2.75 2.02 28.59
N PRO A 6 2.02 3.13 28.77
CA PRO A 6 1.99 4.22 27.78
C PRO A 6 3.41 4.76 27.55
N TYR A 7 3.68 5.22 26.33
CA TYR A 7 4.90 5.97 26.04
C TYR A 7 4.86 7.35 26.70
N ARG A 8 6.04 7.85 27.07
CA ARG A 8 6.17 9.22 27.55
C ARG A 8 5.94 10.18 26.38
N THR A 9 5.03 11.12 26.58
CA THR A 9 4.64 12.14 25.59
C THR A 9 4.88 13.54 26.19
N ASN A 10 5.16 14.50 25.33
CA ASN A 10 5.19 15.90 25.70
C ASN A 10 3.75 16.46 25.87
N PRO A 11 3.57 17.67 26.43
CA PRO A 11 2.22 18.23 26.63
C PRO A 11 1.40 18.43 25.35
N GLU A 12 2.03 18.77 24.24
CA GLU A 12 1.36 18.98 22.94
C GLU A 12 0.89 17.63 22.35
N GLU A 13 1.79 16.64 22.33
CA GLU A 13 1.45 15.28 21.91
C GLU A 13 0.31 14.70 22.78
N THR A 14 0.34 14.97 24.08
CA THR A 14 -0.70 14.50 25.01
C THR A 14 -2.06 15.09 24.66
N LYS A 15 -2.15 16.40 24.37
CA LYS A 15 -3.39 17.06 23.94
C LYS A 15 -3.89 16.50 22.63
N GLU A 16 -2.99 16.27 21.67
CA GLU A 16 -3.35 15.72 20.36
C GLU A 16 -3.87 14.28 20.46
N ILE A 17 -3.26 13.44 21.28
CA ILE A 17 -3.78 12.09 21.57
C ILE A 17 -5.19 12.17 22.15
N GLN A 18 -5.40 13.06 23.12
CA GLN A 18 -6.72 13.23 23.74
C GLN A 18 -7.78 13.66 22.71
N ARG A 19 -7.44 14.62 21.84
CA ARG A 19 -8.32 15.08 20.77
C ARG A 19 -8.69 13.94 19.82
N GLN A 20 -7.70 13.16 19.37
CA GLN A 20 -7.95 12.03 18.46
C GLN A 20 -8.73 10.89 19.12
N VAL A 21 -8.51 10.61 20.41
CA VAL A 21 -9.31 9.62 21.15
C VAL A 21 -10.76 10.09 21.27
N GLN A 22 -10.99 11.37 21.58
CA GLN A 22 -12.35 11.91 21.64
C GLN A 22 -13.07 11.78 20.29
N GLU A 23 -12.41 12.09 19.19
CA GLU A 23 -12.97 11.89 17.84
C GLU A 23 -13.34 10.43 17.55
N LEU A 24 -12.55 9.46 18.05
CA LEU A 24 -12.86 8.04 17.89
C LEU A 24 -14.04 7.60 18.75
N LEU A 25 -14.17 8.16 19.97
CA LEU A 25 -15.33 7.95 20.85
C LEU A 25 -16.61 8.51 20.22
N ASP A 26 -16.56 9.75 19.72
CA ASP A 26 -17.70 10.43 19.08
C ASP A 26 -18.17 9.69 17.82
N LYS A 27 -17.25 9.06 17.09
CA LYS A 27 -17.57 8.21 15.94
C LYS A 27 -18.06 6.81 16.34
N GLY A 28 -18.01 6.43 17.59
CA GLY A 28 -18.35 5.09 18.06
C GLY A 28 -17.39 4.00 17.55
N TYR A 29 -16.12 4.36 17.28
CA TYR A 29 -15.10 3.41 16.85
C TYR A 29 -14.38 2.75 18.02
N VAL A 30 -14.35 3.42 19.16
CA VAL A 30 -13.78 2.93 20.40
C VAL A 30 -14.75 3.16 21.56
N ARG A 31 -14.54 2.46 22.67
CA ARG A 31 -15.19 2.70 23.95
C ARG A 31 -14.17 2.57 25.08
N GLU A 32 -14.52 3.02 26.27
CA GLU A 32 -13.75 2.73 27.49
C GLU A 32 -13.69 1.22 27.74
N SER A 33 -12.57 0.77 28.31
CA SER A 33 -12.28 -0.65 28.48
C SER A 33 -11.86 -0.99 29.90
N LEU A 34 -12.17 -2.21 30.31
CA LEU A 34 -11.65 -2.85 31.53
C LEU A 34 -10.71 -4.02 31.16
N SER A 35 -10.18 -4.03 29.95
CA SER A 35 -9.36 -5.11 29.43
C SER A 35 -8.11 -5.34 30.29
N PRO A 36 -7.75 -6.59 30.57
CA PRO A 36 -6.45 -6.94 31.17
C PRO A 36 -5.29 -6.81 30.16
N CYS A 37 -5.61 -6.64 28.88
CA CYS A 37 -4.68 -6.47 27.77
C CYS A 37 -4.61 -4.99 27.39
N ALA A 38 -3.43 -4.45 27.13
CA ALA A 38 -3.30 -3.10 26.60
C ALA A 38 -1.96 -2.88 25.90
N VAL A 39 -2.00 -2.09 24.86
CA VAL A 39 -0.82 -1.62 24.13
C VAL A 39 -0.77 -0.09 24.11
N PRO A 40 0.41 0.52 23.98
CA PRO A 40 0.55 1.97 23.95
C PRO A 40 0.15 2.53 22.57
N VAL A 41 -0.07 3.85 22.53
CA VAL A 41 -0.23 4.63 21.32
C VAL A 41 1.02 5.46 21.07
N ILE A 42 1.28 5.77 19.80
CA ILE A 42 2.32 6.68 19.33
C ILE A 42 1.71 7.71 18.39
N LEU A 43 2.29 8.90 18.33
CA LEU A 43 1.98 9.89 17.31
C LEU A 43 3.04 9.85 16.21
N VAL A 44 2.59 9.83 14.98
CA VAL A 44 3.45 9.84 13.79
C VAL A 44 3.13 11.12 12.99
N PRO A 45 4.14 11.95 12.67
CA PRO A 45 3.92 13.15 11.87
C PRO A 45 3.55 12.76 10.45
N LYS A 46 2.58 13.46 9.86
CA LYS A 46 2.23 13.38 8.45
C LYS A 46 3.02 14.43 7.65
N LYS A 47 3.02 14.27 6.32
CA LYS A 47 3.67 15.23 5.40
C LYS A 47 3.05 16.64 5.45
N ASP A 48 1.78 16.73 5.82
CA ASP A 48 1.03 17.99 5.98
C ASP A 48 1.25 18.70 7.33
N GLY A 49 2.17 18.18 8.15
CA GLY A 49 2.46 18.73 9.49
C GLY A 49 1.47 18.32 10.57
N THR A 50 0.39 17.59 10.23
CA THR A 50 -0.54 17.05 11.21
C THR A 50 -0.03 15.73 11.80
N TRP A 51 -0.66 15.27 12.88
CA TRP A 51 -0.30 14.02 13.55
C TRP A 51 -1.31 12.91 13.26
N ARG A 52 -0.79 11.68 13.22
CA ARG A 52 -1.63 10.47 13.22
C ARG A 52 -1.35 9.66 14.47
N MET A 53 -2.38 9.39 15.25
CA MET A 53 -2.30 8.42 16.34
C MET A 53 -2.27 7.00 15.77
N CYS A 54 -1.26 6.24 16.15
CA CYS A 54 -1.11 4.84 15.79
C CYS A 54 -1.06 3.99 17.05
N VAL A 55 -1.71 2.84 17.03
CA VAL A 55 -1.64 1.85 18.11
C VAL A 55 -0.44 0.95 17.86
N ASP A 56 0.43 0.78 18.86
CA ASP A 56 1.57 -0.13 18.76
C ASP A 56 1.14 -1.58 18.96
N CYS A 57 0.66 -2.19 17.90
CA CYS A 57 0.16 -3.55 17.91
C CYS A 57 1.25 -4.63 17.96
N ARG A 58 2.55 -4.31 18.00
CA ARG A 58 3.65 -5.30 17.93
C ARG A 58 3.50 -6.41 18.97
N ALA A 59 3.15 -6.07 20.20
CA ALA A 59 2.99 -7.04 21.26
C ALA A 59 1.79 -7.99 21.05
N ILE A 60 0.70 -7.49 20.47
CA ILE A 60 -0.47 -8.30 20.08
C ILE A 60 -0.11 -9.16 18.88
N ASN A 61 0.52 -8.58 17.88
CA ASN A 61 0.89 -9.27 16.64
C ASN A 61 1.82 -10.46 16.87
N ASN A 62 2.70 -10.38 17.88
CA ASN A 62 3.63 -11.47 18.24
C ASN A 62 2.94 -12.72 18.78
N ILE A 63 1.74 -12.58 19.35
CA ILE A 63 0.95 -13.71 19.89
C ILE A 63 -0.24 -14.06 19.01
N THR A 64 -0.47 -13.31 17.92
CA THR A 64 -1.58 -13.54 16.99
C THR A 64 -1.22 -14.63 15.99
N ILE A 65 -2.09 -15.62 15.86
CA ILE A 65 -1.99 -16.61 14.78
C ILE A 65 -2.25 -15.89 13.45
N ARG A 66 -1.27 -15.97 12.54
CA ARG A 66 -1.34 -15.28 11.27
C ARG A 66 -2.36 -15.93 10.34
N TYR A 67 -3.35 -15.17 9.94
CA TYR A 67 -4.26 -15.51 8.86
C TYR A 67 -3.69 -14.99 7.54
N ARG A 68 -3.52 -15.90 6.57
CA ARG A 68 -2.99 -15.56 5.24
C ARG A 68 -4.08 -15.76 4.19
N HIS A 69 -4.76 -14.70 3.84
CA HIS A 69 -5.61 -14.68 2.66
C HIS A 69 -4.73 -14.52 1.42
N PRO A 70 -5.03 -15.22 0.31
CA PRO A 70 -4.31 -15.01 -0.94
C PRO A 70 -4.39 -13.55 -1.36
N ILE A 71 -3.23 -12.93 -1.60
CA ILE A 71 -3.12 -11.58 -2.14
C ILE A 71 -2.67 -11.73 -3.59
N PRO A 72 -3.39 -11.16 -4.56
CA PRO A 72 -3.01 -11.24 -5.96
C PRO A 72 -1.63 -10.61 -6.19
N ARG A 73 -0.89 -11.12 -7.15
CA ARG A 73 0.37 -10.52 -7.55
C ARG A 73 0.10 -9.23 -8.32
N LEU A 74 0.98 -8.26 -8.15
CA LEU A 74 0.88 -7.01 -8.86
C LEU A 74 0.87 -7.22 -10.38
N ASP A 75 1.74 -8.11 -10.87
CA ASP A 75 1.86 -8.42 -12.29
C ASP A 75 0.55 -8.97 -12.86
N ASP A 76 -0.06 -9.95 -12.18
CA ASP A 76 -1.33 -10.55 -12.59
C ASP A 76 -2.45 -9.48 -12.70
N MET A 77 -2.48 -8.54 -11.73
CA MET A 77 -3.48 -7.45 -11.74
C MET A 77 -3.25 -6.44 -12.88
N LEU A 78 -1.99 -6.12 -13.19
CA LEU A 78 -1.67 -5.22 -14.31
C LEU A 78 -1.99 -5.87 -15.65
N ASP A 79 -1.74 -7.18 -15.79
CA ASP A 79 -2.03 -7.93 -17.00
C ASP A 79 -3.54 -7.95 -17.33
N GLU A 80 -4.40 -7.98 -16.30
CA GLU A 80 -5.87 -7.88 -16.47
C GLU A 80 -6.32 -6.57 -17.12
N LEU A 81 -5.53 -5.49 -17.02
CA LEU A 81 -5.87 -4.17 -17.56
C LEU A 81 -5.64 -4.04 -19.06
N SER A 82 -5.10 -5.07 -19.72
CA SER A 82 -4.80 -5.05 -21.14
C SER A 82 -6.05 -4.77 -21.97
N GLY A 83 -5.94 -3.78 -22.90
CA GLY A 83 -7.05 -3.37 -23.77
C GLY A 83 -8.12 -2.50 -23.13
N ALA A 84 -7.98 -2.14 -21.86
CA ALA A 84 -8.86 -1.16 -21.23
C ALA A 84 -8.46 0.26 -21.62
N ILE A 85 -9.47 1.14 -21.81
CA ILE A 85 -9.25 2.54 -22.19
C ILE A 85 -9.87 3.54 -21.21
N VAL A 86 -10.75 3.09 -20.32
CA VAL A 86 -11.39 3.93 -19.30
C VAL A 86 -11.20 3.29 -17.95
N PHE A 87 -10.83 4.10 -16.98
CA PHE A 87 -10.51 3.68 -15.62
C PHE A 87 -11.25 4.52 -14.59
N SER A 88 -11.63 3.88 -13.48
CA SER A 88 -12.08 4.57 -12.27
C SER A 88 -11.45 3.92 -11.05
N LYS A 89 -10.87 4.73 -10.18
CA LYS A 89 -10.29 4.28 -8.92
C LYS A 89 -11.19 4.70 -7.77
N VAL A 90 -11.57 3.74 -6.94
CA VAL A 90 -12.37 3.96 -5.74
C VAL A 90 -11.50 3.68 -4.52
N ASP A 91 -11.38 4.68 -3.63
CA ASP A 91 -10.70 4.60 -2.32
C ASP A 91 -11.78 4.52 -1.24
N LEU A 92 -11.68 3.56 -0.32
CA LEU A 92 -12.64 3.40 0.75
C LEU A 92 -12.30 4.31 1.94
N ARG A 93 -13.31 4.96 2.51
CA ARG A 93 -13.15 5.84 3.67
C ARG A 93 -12.73 5.04 4.90
N SER A 94 -11.45 5.14 5.30
CA SER A 94 -10.91 4.40 6.46
C SER A 94 -11.28 2.92 6.42
N GLY A 95 -11.01 2.22 5.30
CA GLY A 95 -11.56 0.90 4.97
C GLY A 95 -11.57 -0.10 6.13
N TYR A 96 -10.48 -0.19 6.90
CA TYR A 96 -10.41 -1.11 8.05
C TYR A 96 -11.42 -0.77 9.15
N HIS A 97 -11.71 0.50 9.42
CA HIS A 97 -12.69 0.91 10.41
C HIS A 97 -14.15 0.60 10.00
N GLN A 98 -14.37 0.18 8.77
CA GLN A 98 -15.70 -0.25 8.32
C GLN A 98 -16.00 -1.72 8.66
N ILE A 99 -14.99 -2.45 9.15
CA ILE A 99 -15.15 -3.82 9.64
C ILE A 99 -15.29 -3.81 11.15
N ARG A 100 -16.35 -4.39 11.67
CA ARG A 100 -16.53 -4.53 13.11
C ARG A 100 -15.64 -5.62 13.71
N MET A 101 -15.15 -5.37 14.91
CA MET A 101 -14.54 -6.42 15.70
C MET A 101 -15.58 -7.51 16.02
N LYS A 102 -15.11 -8.74 16.16
CA LYS A 102 -15.95 -9.84 16.58
C LYS A 102 -16.45 -9.55 18.00
N LEU A 103 -17.76 -9.67 18.19
CA LEU A 103 -18.40 -9.44 19.50
C LEU A 103 -17.73 -10.32 20.57
N GLY A 104 -17.31 -9.68 21.66
CA GLY A 104 -16.60 -10.32 22.77
C GLY A 104 -15.08 -10.44 22.57
N ASP A 105 -14.53 -9.99 21.44
CA ASP A 105 -13.09 -9.96 21.16
C ASP A 105 -12.49 -8.53 21.18
N GLU A 106 -13.30 -7.50 21.39
CA GLU A 106 -12.92 -6.08 21.36
C GLU A 106 -11.81 -5.78 22.37
N TRP A 107 -11.89 -6.37 23.55
CA TRP A 107 -10.91 -6.20 24.63
C TRP A 107 -9.47 -6.60 24.23
N LYS A 108 -9.30 -7.47 23.23
CA LYS A 108 -8.00 -7.88 22.71
C LYS A 108 -7.28 -6.75 21.98
N THR A 109 -8.00 -5.72 21.58
CA THR A 109 -7.48 -4.56 20.84
C THR A 109 -7.30 -3.32 21.71
N ALA A 110 -7.37 -3.50 23.04
CA ALA A 110 -7.31 -2.39 23.96
C ALA A 110 -5.98 -1.64 23.92
N PHE A 111 -6.06 -0.32 24.02
CA PHE A 111 -4.92 0.57 24.03
C PHE A 111 -4.97 1.57 25.18
N LYS A 112 -3.80 1.96 25.65
CA LYS A 112 -3.62 2.88 26.77
C LYS A 112 -3.17 4.26 26.33
N THR A 113 -3.77 5.25 26.95
CA THR A 113 -3.30 6.63 26.93
C THR A 113 -3.08 7.12 28.37
N LYS A 114 -2.61 8.35 28.54
CA LYS A 114 -2.53 8.99 29.86
C LYS A 114 -3.91 9.17 30.50
N PHE A 115 -4.98 9.21 29.71
CA PHE A 115 -6.34 9.54 30.14
C PHE A 115 -7.23 8.33 30.39
N GLY A 116 -6.81 7.16 29.98
CA GLY A 116 -7.60 5.95 30.18
C GLY A 116 -7.19 4.78 29.29
N LEU A 117 -7.99 3.75 29.42
CA LEU A 117 -7.94 2.51 28.66
C LEU A 117 -9.14 2.44 27.74
N TYR A 118 -8.92 2.19 26.47
CA TYR A 118 -9.95 2.13 25.43
C TYR A 118 -9.78 0.85 24.61
N GLU A 119 -10.88 0.37 24.02
CA GLU A 119 -10.88 -0.77 23.12
C GLU A 119 -11.62 -0.45 21.82
N TRP A 120 -11.19 -1.11 20.73
CA TRP A 120 -11.77 -0.89 19.42
C TRP A 120 -13.02 -1.72 19.20
N LEU A 121 -14.08 -1.07 18.72
CA LEU A 121 -15.33 -1.70 18.25
C LEU A 121 -15.26 -2.04 16.77
N VAL A 122 -14.28 -1.47 16.06
CA VAL A 122 -14.00 -1.67 14.65
C VAL A 122 -12.55 -2.14 14.49
N MET A 123 -12.21 -2.74 13.35
CA MET A 123 -10.86 -3.25 13.10
C MET A 123 -9.87 -2.10 12.99
N PRO A 124 -8.90 -1.96 13.91
CA PRO A 124 -7.91 -0.90 13.85
C PRO A 124 -6.81 -1.21 12.83
N PHE A 125 -6.12 -0.15 12.39
CA PHE A 125 -4.85 -0.28 11.68
C PHE A 125 -3.77 -0.89 12.59
N GLY A 126 -2.83 -1.61 11.99
CA GLY A 126 -1.65 -2.17 12.69
C GLY A 126 -1.80 -3.61 13.16
N LEU A 127 -3.00 -4.20 13.16
CA LEU A 127 -3.15 -5.63 13.41
C LEU A 127 -2.62 -6.46 12.24
N THR A 128 -1.87 -7.53 12.53
CA THR A 128 -1.23 -8.37 11.51
C THR A 128 -2.22 -9.03 10.55
N ASN A 129 -3.44 -9.33 11.02
CA ASN A 129 -4.47 -9.98 10.21
C ASN A 129 -5.42 -9.00 9.52
N ALA A 130 -5.35 -7.69 9.81
CA ALA A 130 -6.25 -6.69 9.23
C ALA A 130 -6.19 -6.67 7.68
N PRO A 131 -5.01 -6.65 7.03
CA PRO A 131 -4.94 -6.67 5.58
C PRO A 131 -5.60 -7.90 4.96
N SER A 132 -5.32 -9.10 5.49
CA SER A 132 -5.90 -10.36 4.98
C SER A 132 -7.41 -10.43 5.21
N THR A 133 -7.90 -9.91 6.34
CA THR A 133 -9.35 -9.85 6.65
C THR A 133 -10.06 -8.91 5.68
N PHE A 134 -9.44 -7.77 5.40
CA PHE A 134 -9.99 -6.78 4.48
C PHE A 134 -10.02 -7.30 3.04
N MET A 135 -8.92 -7.92 2.56
CA MET A 135 -8.88 -8.55 1.23
C MET A 135 -9.94 -9.64 1.07
N ARG A 136 -10.17 -10.44 2.12
CA ARG A 136 -11.25 -11.43 2.09
C ARG A 136 -12.62 -10.77 1.91
N LEU A 137 -12.91 -9.71 2.65
CA LEU A 137 -14.16 -8.96 2.51
C LEU A 137 -14.33 -8.41 1.09
N MET A 138 -13.29 -7.77 0.55
CA MET A 138 -13.32 -7.23 -0.81
C MET A 138 -13.54 -8.30 -1.85
N ASN A 139 -12.83 -9.44 -1.72
CA ASN A 139 -13.02 -10.58 -2.62
C ASN A 139 -14.43 -11.19 -2.53
N GLU A 140 -15.09 -11.12 -1.39
CA GLU A 140 -16.47 -11.57 -1.21
C GLU A 140 -17.46 -10.59 -1.85
N VAL A 141 -17.34 -9.31 -1.54
CA VAL A 141 -18.24 -8.24 -2.03
C VAL A 141 -18.15 -8.05 -3.54
N LEU A 142 -16.94 -8.10 -4.09
CA LEU A 142 -16.68 -7.82 -5.52
C LEU A 142 -16.44 -9.09 -6.35
N ARG A 143 -16.70 -10.25 -5.81
CA ARG A 143 -16.42 -11.57 -6.42
C ARG A 143 -16.95 -11.72 -7.84
N ALA A 144 -18.13 -11.16 -8.12
CA ALA A 144 -18.76 -11.26 -9.44
C ALA A 144 -18.01 -10.47 -10.53
N PHE A 145 -17.16 -9.53 -10.15
CA PHE A 145 -16.54 -8.52 -11.02
C PHE A 145 -15.02 -8.66 -11.15
N ILE A 146 -14.37 -9.24 -10.12
CA ILE A 146 -12.91 -9.49 -10.11
C ILE A 146 -12.55 -10.41 -11.27
N GLY A 147 -11.49 -10.05 -12.03
CA GLY A 147 -11.04 -10.76 -13.23
C GLY A 147 -11.87 -10.49 -14.48
N LYS A 148 -12.88 -9.60 -14.42
CA LYS A 148 -13.69 -9.19 -15.58
C LYS A 148 -13.52 -7.72 -15.90
N PHE A 149 -13.73 -6.85 -14.92
CA PHE A 149 -13.62 -5.40 -15.03
C PHE A 149 -13.24 -4.71 -13.70
N VAL A 150 -12.84 -5.48 -12.69
CA VAL A 150 -12.40 -4.97 -11.39
C VAL A 150 -11.14 -5.69 -10.95
N VAL A 151 -10.14 -4.92 -10.55
CA VAL A 151 -9.02 -5.41 -9.74
C VAL A 151 -9.04 -4.75 -8.37
N VAL A 152 -8.67 -5.50 -7.34
CA VAL A 152 -8.68 -5.04 -5.95
C VAL A 152 -7.35 -5.36 -5.29
N TYR A 153 -6.77 -4.34 -4.66
CA TYR A 153 -5.59 -4.51 -3.84
C TYR A 153 -5.73 -3.71 -2.55
N PHE A 154 -6.06 -4.42 -1.47
CA PHE A 154 -6.44 -3.81 -0.19
C PHE A 154 -7.53 -2.74 -0.36
N ASP A 155 -7.24 -1.49 0.00
CA ASP A 155 -8.20 -0.38 -0.04
C ASP A 155 -8.40 0.19 -1.45
N ASP A 156 -7.53 -0.16 -2.42
CA ASP A 156 -7.58 0.32 -3.80
C ASP A 156 -8.45 -0.59 -4.66
N ILE A 157 -9.57 -0.09 -5.16
CA ILE A 157 -10.45 -0.74 -6.13
C ILE A 157 -10.30 -0.01 -7.45
N LEU A 158 -9.87 -0.72 -8.50
CA LEU A 158 -9.78 -0.19 -9.86
C LEU A 158 -10.82 -0.86 -10.75
N ILE A 159 -11.69 -0.05 -11.35
CA ILE A 159 -12.66 -0.44 -12.36
C ILE A 159 -12.08 -0.09 -13.72
N TYR A 160 -12.10 -1.01 -14.66
CA TYR A 160 -11.54 -0.81 -16.00
C TYR A 160 -12.52 -1.30 -17.09
N SER A 161 -12.51 -0.67 -18.27
CA SER A 161 -13.46 -0.97 -19.33
C SER A 161 -12.90 -0.62 -20.71
N LYS A 162 -13.44 -1.25 -21.74
CA LYS A 162 -13.05 -1.03 -23.14
C LYS A 162 -13.82 0.11 -23.81
N SER A 163 -14.90 0.61 -23.19
CA SER A 163 -15.69 1.75 -23.66
C SER A 163 -16.27 2.53 -22.48
N MET A 164 -16.69 3.78 -22.73
CA MET A 164 -17.33 4.61 -21.72
C MET A 164 -18.71 4.06 -21.32
N ASP A 165 -19.47 3.54 -22.29
CA ASP A 165 -20.82 3.01 -22.01
C ASP A 165 -20.76 1.80 -21.09
N GLU A 166 -19.87 0.82 -21.39
CA GLU A 166 -19.61 -0.30 -20.50
C GLU A 166 -19.13 0.17 -19.12
N HIS A 167 -18.31 1.23 -19.09
CA HIS A 167 -17.74 1.73 -17.85
C HIS A 167 -18.78 2.26 -16.88
N VAL A 168 -19.78 2.95 -17.38
CA VAL A 168 -20.92 3.45 -16.58
C VAL A 168 -21.68 2.29 -15.93
N ASP A 169 -21.92 1.21 -16.68
CA ASP A 169 -22.61 0.03 -16.16
C ASP A 169 -21.75 -0.74 -15.15
N HIS A 170 -20.45 -0.87 -15.41
CA HIS A 170 -19.50 -1.46 -14.48
C HIS A 170 -19.44 -0.69 -13.17
N MET A 171 -19.32 0.64 -13.23
CA MET A 171 -19.35 1.50 -12.03
C MET A 171 -20.65 1.34 -11.24
N ARG A 172 -21.79 1.34 -11.92
CA ARG A 172 -23.10 1.14 -11.28
C ARG A 172 -23.17 -0.19 -10.55
N ALA A 173 -22.68 -1.26 -11.17
CA ALA A 173 -22.63 -2.59 -10.56
C ALA A 173 -21.76 -2.61 -9.30
N VAL A 174 -20.54 -2.03 -9.37
CA VAL A 174 -19.62 -1.94 -8.23
C VAL A 174 -20.22 -1.10 -7.10
N PHE A 175 -20.79 0.07 -7.39
CA PHE A 175 -21.40 0.93 -6.37
C PHE A 175 -22.62 0.29 -5.71
N ASN A 176 -23.42 -0.46 -6.44
CA ASN A 176 -24.51 -1.22 -5.86
C ASN A 176 -23.97 -2.29 -4.87
N ALA A 177 -22.96 -3.05 -5.27
CA ALA A 177 -22.36 -4.05 -4.39
C ALA A 177 -21.74 -3.44 -3.11
N LEU A 178 -21.03 -2.32 -3.26
CA LEU A 178 -20.48 -1.59 -2.10
C LEU A 178 -21.59 -1.05 -1.19
N ARG A 179 -22.65 -0.48 -1.75
CA ARG A 179 -23.81 0.00 -0.99
C ARG A 179 -24.52 -1.12 -0.24
N ASP A 180 -24.76 -2.26 -0.90
CA ASP A 180 -25.43 -3.41 -0.29
C ASP A 180 -24.58 -4.01 0.84
N ALA A 181 -23.25 -3.99 0.69
CA ALA A 181 -22.30 -4.34 1.74
C ALA A 181 -22.09 -3.24 2.80
N ARG A 182 -22.75 -2.08 2.68
CA ARG A 182 -22.60 -0.89 3.55
C ARG A 182 -21.16 -0.40 3.64
N LEU A 183 -20.44 -0.40 2.52
CA LEU A 183 -19.10 0.14 2.40
C LEU A 183 -19.14 1.53 1.76
N PHE A 184 -18.38 2.46 2.35
CA PHE A 184 -18.41 3.87 2.00
C PHE A 184 -17.09 4.31 1.37
N GLY A 185 -17.17 4.96 0.21
CA GLY A 185 -16.03 5.55 -0.47
C GLY A 185 -15.62 6.92 0.11
N ASN A 186 -14.38 7.30 -0.14
CA ASN A 186 -13.88 8.66 0.09
C ASN A 186 -13.83 9.40 -1.26
N LEU A 187 -14.86 10.16 -1.55
CA LEU A 187 -15.05 10.80 -2.86
C LEU A 187 -13.85 11.68 -3.27
N GLU A 188 -13.23 12.38 -2.31
CA GLU A 188 -12.08 13.26 -2.57
C GLU A 188 -10.83 12.50 -3.05
N LYS A 189 -10.73 11.21 -2.75
CA LYS A 189 -9.63 10.35 -3.17
C LYS A 189 -9.97 9.44 -4.34
N CYS A 190 -11.23 9.46 -4.78
CA CYS A 190 -11.67 8.71 -5.94
C CYS A 190 -11.32 9.46 -7.23
N THR A 191 -11.08 8.70 -8.29
CA THR A 191 -10.91 9.23 -9.65
C THR A 191 -11.85 8.46 -10.55
N PHE A 192 -12.62 9.16 -11.39
CA PHE A 192 -13.64 8.54 -12.21
C PHE A 192 -13.47 8.85 -13.68
N CYS A 193 -13.79 7.87 -14.53
CA CYS A 193 -13.92 7.99 -15.99
C CYS A 193 -12.70 8.68 -16.64
N THR A 194 -11.50 8.25 -16.29
CA THR A 194 -10.25 8.79 -16.84
C THR A 194 -9.56 7.76 -17.74
N ASP A 195 -8.77 8.25 -18.67
CA ASP A 195 -7.85 7.45 -19.49
C ASP A 195 -6.48 7.27 -18.83
N ARG A 196 -6.25 7.91 -17.67
CA ARG A 196 -4.97 7.87 -16.96
C ARG A 196 -5.20 7.84 -15.46
N VAL A 197 -4.72 6.80 -14.78
CA VAL A 197 -4.95 6.62 -13.34
C VAL A 197 -3.70 6.11 -12.62
N SER A 198 -3.39 6.68 -11.45
CA SER A 198 -2.34 6.13 -10.56
C SER A 198 -2.88 4.93 -9.80
N PHE A 199 -2.28 3.76 -10.02
CA PHE A 199 -2.64 2.51 -9.37
C PHE A 199 -1.39 1.75 -8.94
N LEU A 200 -1.29 1.44 -7.65
CA LEU A 200 -0.20 0.68 -7.03
C LEU A 200 1.22 1.19 -7.36
N GLY A 201 1.38 2.50 -7.48
CA GLY A 201 2.67 3.13 -7.77
C GLY A 201 3.02 3.21 -9.26
N TYR A 202 2.13 2.79 -10.14
CA TYR A 202 2.22 2.96 -11.59
C TYR A 202 1.15 3.93 -12.07
N VAL A 203 1.37 4.51 -13.23
CA VAL A 203 0.32 5.19 -13.98
C VAL A 203 -0.13 4.26 -15.08
N VAL A 204 -1.41 3.89 -15.05
CA VAL A 204 -2.06 3.03 -16.04
C VAL A 204 -2.71 3.90 -17.10
N THR A 205 -2.48 3.56 -18.36
CA THR A 205 -3.04 4.24 -19.55
C THR A 205 -3.51 3.20 -20.57
N PRO A 206 -4.28 3.59 -21.59
CA PRO A 206 -4.66 2.68 -22.68
C PRO A 206 -3.49 2.07 -23.43
N GLN A 207 -2.35 2.75 -23.44
CA GLN A 207 -1.14 2.32 -24.14
C GLN A 207 -0.26 1.39 -23.30
N GLY A 208 -0.47 1.36 -21.98
CA GLY A 208 0.31 0.55 -21.07
C GLY A 208 0.52 1.19 -19.71
N ILE A 209 1.64 0.87 -19.08
CA ILE A 209 2.00 1.38 -17.74
C ILE A 209 3.26 2.25 -17.79
N GLU A 210 3.27 3.27 -16.95
CA GLU A 210 4.39 4.20 -16.76
C GLU A 210 4.78 4.25 -15.27
N VAL A 211 5.96 4.76 -14.99
CA VAL A 211 6.40 5.08 -13.63
C VAL A 211 5.61 6.31 -13.13
N ASP A 212 5.17 6.27 -11.88
CA ASP A 212 4.50 7.42 -11.25
C ASP A 212 5.44 8.64 -11.20
N GLN A 213 4.97 9.79 -11.71
CA GLN A 213 5.78 11.00 -11.85
C GLN A 213 6.37 11.50 -10.51
N ALA A 214 5.62 11.39 -9.41
CA ALA A 214 6.13 11.77 -8.10
C ALA A 214 7.28 10.87 -7.64
N LYS A 215 7.31 9.60 -8.12
CA LYS A 215 8.42 8.68 -7.87
C LYS A 215 9.61 8.95 -8.77
N VAL A 216 9.35 9.32 -10.02
CA VAL A 216 10.40 9.78 -10.95
C VAL A 216 11.13 10.98 -10.36
N GLU A 217 10.40 11.98 -9.88
CA GLU A 217 10.97 13.17 -9.23
C GLU A 217 11.77 12.82 -7.96
N ALA A 218 11.22 11.92 -7.13
CA ALA A 218 11.93 11.44 -5.94
C ALA A 218 13.22 10.70 -6.28
N ILE A 219 13.26 9.91 -7.34
CA ILE A 219 14.46 9.22 -7.81
C ILE A 219 15.45 10.23 -8.40
N HIS A 220 14.97 11.16 -9.22
CA HIS A 220 15.81 12.20 -9.83
C HIS A 220 16.50 13.06 -8.76
N GLY A 221 15.77 13.49 -7.74
CA GLY A 221 16.27 14.27 -6.60
C GLY A 221 17.00 13.46 -5.54
N TRP A 222 17.17 12.13 -5.69
CA TRP A 222 17.75 11.29 -4.65
C TRP A 222 19.20 11.66 -4.37
N PRO A 223 19.56 11.99 -3.11
CA PRO A 223 20.93 12.35 -2.76
C PRO A 223 21.85 11.13 -2.83
N MET A 224 23.14 11.38 -3.10
CA MET A 224 24.16 10.32 -3.09
C MET A 224 24.17 9.60 -1.73
N PRO A 225 24.04 8.26 -1.70
CA PRO A 225 24.03 7.49 -0.46
C PRO A 225 25.36 7.59 0.29
N LYS A 226 25.27 7.84 1.60
CA LYS A 226 26.42 7.90 2.52
C LYS A 226 26.46 6.73 3.51
N THR A 227 25.45 5.88 3.49
CA THR A 227 25.33 4.73 4.40
C THR A 227 24.69 3.54 3.69
N ILE A 228 24.94 2.33 4.20
CA ILE A 228 24.31 1.09 3.70
C ILE A 228 22.77 1.19 3.74
N THR A 229 22.22 1.81 4.78
CA THR A 229 20.77 2.01 4.91
C THR A 229 20.22 2.86 3.78
N GLN A 230 20.91 3.94 3.40
CA GLN A 230 20.50 4.80 2.27
C GLN A 230 20.62 4.06 0.93
N VAL A 231 21.65 3.22 0.73
CA VAL A 231 21.77 2.36 -0.44
C VAL A 231 20.58 1.39 -0.51
N ARG A 232 20.24 0.73 0.60
CA ARG A 232 19.07 -0.18 0.63
C ARG A 232 17.76 0.54 0.35
N SER A 233 17.59 1.75 0.84
CA SER A 233 16.40 2.56 0.58
C SER A 233 16.29 2.93 -0.90
N PHE A 234 17.38 3.35 -1.53
CA PHE A 234 17.42 3.62 -2.98
C PHE A 234 17.14 2.36 -3.80
N LEU A 235 17.85 1.26 -3.52
CA LEU A 235 17.64 -0.01 -4.21
C LEU A 235 16.23 -0.57 -4.01
N GLY A 236 15.60 -0.33 -2.88
CA GLY A 236 14.21 -0.71 -2.63
C GLY A 236 13.24 0.00 -3.58
N LEU A 237 13.40 1.32 -3.75
CA LEU A 237 12.57 2.08 -4.69
C LEU A 237 12.93 1.76 -6.14
N ALA A 238 14.21 1.77 -6.50
CA ALA A 238 14.67 1.44 -7.86
C ALA A 238 14.27 0.01 -8.26
N GLY A 239 14.39 -0.96 -7.34
CA GLY A 239 14.02 -2.35 -7.57
C GLY A 239 12.53 -2.58 -7.79
N PHE A 240 11.65 -1.72 -7.23
CA PHE A 240 10.22 -1.76 -7.51
C PHE A 240 9.92 -1.48 -8.99
N TYR A 241 10.69 -0.57 -9.60
CA TYR A 241 10.57 -0.20 -11.01
C TYR A 241 11.55 -0.93 -11.95
N ARG A 242 12.18 -2.00 -11.50
CA ARG A 242 13.21 -2.74 -12.26
C ARG A 242 12.75 -3.20 -13.65
N ARG A 243 11.44 -3.44 -13.85
CA ARG A 243 10.88 -3.84 -15.16
C ARG A 243 11.07 -2.79 -16.26
N PHE A 244 11.23 -1.52 -15.89
CA PHE A 244 11.47 -0.42 -16.83
C PHE A 244 12.95 -0.26 -17.20
N VAL A 245 13.85 -1.01 -16.58
CA VAL A 245 15.29 -0.87 -16.77
C VAL A 245 15.86 -2.16 -17.30
N LYS A 246 16.25 -2.15 -18.57
CA LYS A 246 17.00 -3.27 -19.17
C LYS A 246 18.32 -3.46 -18.42
N ASP A 247 18.68 -4.71 -18.15
CA ASP A 247 19.90 -5.12 -17.44
C ASP A 247 20.01 -4.58 -16.01
N PHE A 248 18.85 -4.34 -15.34
CA PHE A 248 18.79 -3.78 -13.98
C PHE A 248 19.74 -4.48 -13.01
N SER A 249 19.77 -5.81 -13.01
CA SER A 249 20.58 -6.58 -12.06
C SER A 249 22.06 -6.35 -12.25
N THR A 250 22.54 -6.26 -13.48
CA THR A 250 23.94 -5.98 -13.83
C THR A 250 24.32 -4.57 -13.41
N ILE A 251 23.48 -3.58 -13.72
CA ILE A 251 23.71 -2.18 -13.36
C ILE A 251 23.71 -1.99 -11.84
N ALA A 252 22.79 -2.65 -11.14
CA ALA A 252 22.65 -2.54 -9.69
C ALA A 252 23.69 -3.37 -8.91
N ALA A 253 24.44 -4.27 -9.55
CA ALA A 253 25.38 -5.18 -8.87
C ALA A 253 26.36 -4.46 -7.94
N PRO A 254 27.05 -3.36 -8.34
CA PRO A 254 27.99 -2.68 -7.44
C PRO A 254 27.34 -2.08 -6.18
N LEU A 255 26.07 -1.69 -6.26
CA LEU A 255 25.30 -1.19 -5.11
C LEU A 255 24.82 -2.33 -4.23
N ASN A 256 24.41 -3.45 -4.82
CA ASN A 256 24.00 -4.65 -4.09
C ASN A 256 25.18 -5.24 -3.27
N GLU A 257 26.40 -5.24 -3.80
CA GLU A 257 27.60 -5.68 -3.09
C GLU A 257 27.76 -4.94 -1.74
N LEU A 258 27.55 -3.63 -1.71
CA LEU A 258 27.62 -2.84 -0.46
C LEU A 258 26.61 -3.26 0.60
N THR A 259 25.53 -3.94 0.21
CA THR A 259 24.45 -4.35 1.13
C THR A 259 24.67 -5.73 1.75
N LYS A 260 25.67 -6.49 1.30
CA LYS A 260 25.98 -7.84 1.77
C LYS A 260 26.47 -7.80 3.23
N LYS A 261 26.21 -8.89 3.93
CA LYS A 261 26.65 -9.03 5.35
C LYS A 261 28.18 -9.07 5.43
N GLY A 262 28.76 -8.26 6.32
CA GLY A 262 30.21 -8.23 6.55
C GLY A 262 31.00 -7.35 5.57
N VAL A 263 30.35 -6.72 4.58
CA VAL A 263 31.02 -5.78 3.67
C VAL A 263 31.09 -4.40 4.33
N HIS A 264 32.29 -3.82 4.30
CA HIS A 264 32.48 -2.44 4.75
C HIS A 264 31.94 -1.47 3.72
N PHE A 265 31.22 -0.43 4.15
CA PHE A 265 30.74 0.59 3.25
C PHE A 265 31.89 1.37 2.62
N SER A 266 32.03 1.26 1.31
CA SER A 266 33.02 2.01 0.52
C SER A 266 32.34 2.50 -0.76
N TRP A 267 32.15 3.82 -0.84
CA TRP A 267 31.54 4.46 -2.01
C TRP A 267 32.63 4.96 -2.96
N GLY A 268 32.75 4.35 -4.12
CA GLY A 268 33.74 4.69 -5.14
C GLY A 268 33.09 5.02 -6.48
N LYS A 269 33.92 5.26 -7.48
CA LYS A 269 33.48 5.61 -8.85
C LYS A 269 32.52 4.60 -9.48
N VAL A 270 32.71 3.30 -9.19
CA VAL A 270 31.87 2.23 -9.73
C VAL A 270 30.44 2.29 -9.16
N GLN A 271 30.34 2.53 -7.86
CA GLN A 271 29.05 2.68 -7.17
C GLN A 271 28.34 3.96 -7.61
N GLU A 272 29.09 5.04 -7.72
CA GLU A 272 28.56 6.32 -8.21
C GLU A 272 28.03 6.22 -9.65
N HIS A 273 28.79 5.55 -10.52
CA HIS A 273 28.34 5.29 -11.90
C HIS A 273 27.06 4.47 -11.93
N ALA A 274 27.01 3.33 -11.21
CA ALA A 274 25.82 2.49 -11.13
C ALA A 274 24.59 3.27 -10.61
N PHE A 275 24.78 4.08 -9.57
CA PHE A 275 23.72 4.93 -9.02
C PHE A 275 23.19 5.93 -10.04
N ASN A 276 24.07 6.64 -10.74
CA ASN A 276 23.67 7.65 -11.73
C ASN A 276 23.00 7.02 -12.96
N VAL A 277 23.49 5.86 -13.44
CA VAL A 277 22.87 5.12 -14.55
C VAL A 277 21.47 4.65 -14.18
N LEU A 278 21.25 4.13 -12.96
CA LEU A 278 19.91 3.73 -12.52
C LEU A 278 18.98 4.95 -12.39
N LYS A 279 19.46 6.08 -11.86
CA LYS A 279 18.67 7.31 -11.81
C LYS A 279 18.24 7.76 -13.19
N ASP A 280 19.18 7.83 -14.13
CA ASP A 280 18.91 8.24 -15.50
C ASP A 280 17.88 7.33 -16.18
N LYS A 281 18.10 6.01 -16.15
CA LYS A 281 17.19 5.04 -16.77
C LYS A 281 15.79 5.05 -16.16
N LEU A 282 15.64 5.28 -14.87
CA LEU A 282 14.34 5.36 -14.21
C LEU A 282 13.66 6.70 -14.44
N THR A 283 14.43 7.78 -14.59
CA THR A 283 13.90 9.11 -14.92
C THR A 283 13.38 9.18 -16.36
N HIS A 284 14.03 8.44 -17.26
CA HIS A 284 13.63 8.33 -18.68
C HIS A 284 13.02 6.95 -18.98
N ALA A 285 12.29 6.39 -18.01
CA ALA A 285 11.69 5.07 -18.15
C ALA A 285 10.70 5.04 -19.34
N PRO A 286 10.75 3.99 -20.19
CA PRO A 286 9.82 3.86 -21.31
C PRO A 286 8.41 3.53 -20.82
N LEU A 287 7.40 3.82 -21.62
CA LEU A 287 6.10 3.21 -21.47
C LEU A 287 6.21 1.71 -21.74
N LEU A 288 5.68 0.87 -20.84
CA LEU A 288 5.61 -0.57 -21.03
C LEU A 288 4.20 -0.98 -21.45
N GLN A 289 4.08 -1.55 -22.63
CA GLN A 289 2.82 -2.10 -23.11
C GLN A 289 2.46 -3.34 -22.30
N LEU A 290 1.17 -3.47 -21.95
CA LEU A 290 0.66 -4.67 -21.28
C LEU A 290 0.50 -5.82 -22.28
N PRO A 291 0.73 -7.08 -21.85
CA PRO A 291 0.59 -8.25 -22.71
C PRO A 291 -0.85 -8.46 -23.15
N ASP A 292 -1.06 -8.81 -24.41
CA ASP A 292 -2.34 -9.24 -24.94
C ASP A 292 -2.34 -10.77 -25.08
N PHE A 293 -2.92 -11.47 -24.12
CA PHE A 293 -2.94 -12.92 -24.08
C PHE A 293 -3.76 -13.59 -25.19
N ASN A 294 -4.48 -12.81 -26.01
CA ASN A 294 -5.17 -13.32 -27.20
C ASN A 294 -4.25 -13.36 -28.44
N LYS A 295 -3.03 -12.82 -28.33
CA LYS A 295 -2.04 -12.83 -29.41
C LYS A 295 -0.94 -13.86 -29.13
N THR A 296 -0.30 -14.30 -30.21
CA THR A 296 0.87 -15.17 -30.11
C THR A 296 2.06 -14.41 -29.47
N PHE A 297 2.68 -15.04 -28.50
CA PHE A 297 3.93 -14.53 -27.91
C PHE A 297 5.12 -15.08 -28.66
N GLU A 298 6.07 -14.21 -29.02
CA GLU A 298 7.39 -14.58 -29.46
C GLU A 298 8.37 -14.44 -28.30
N LEU A 299 9.09 -15.51 -27.98
CA LEU A 299 10.16 -15.52 -27.00
C LEU A 299 11.51 -15.54 -27.73
N GLU A 300 12.21 -14.42 -27.67
CA GLU A 300 13.61 -14.38 -28.07
C GLU A 300 14.48 -14.80 -26.87
N CYS A 301 15.16 -15.94 -27.02
CA CYS A 301 16.14 -16.41 -26.04
C CYS A 301 17.54 -16.21 -26.62
N ASP A 302 18.35 -15.40 -25.93
CA ASP A 302 19.78 -15.28 -26.22
C ASP A 302 20.55 -16.18 -25.23
N ALA A 303 21.37 -17.08 -25.78
CA ALA A 303 22.25 -17.90 -24.97
C ALA A 303 23.51 -17.09 -24.65
N SER A 304 23.68 -16.67 -23.40
CA SER A 304 24.99 -16.17 -22.97
C SER A 304 25.99 -17.32 -23.01
N GLY A 305 26.96 -17.25 -23.92
CA GLY A 305 28.12 -18.10 -23.86
C GLY A 305 28.92 -17.86 -22.59
N ILE A 306 28.99 -18.86 -21.70
CA ILE A 306 29.97 -18.93 -20.62
C ILE A 306 31.15 -19.73 -21.15
#